data_5af0e2118150bf8beb76ed13594aaa7c
#
_entry.id   5af0e2118150bf8beb76ed13594aaa7c
#
_cell.length_a   1.000
_cell.length_b   1.000
_cell.length_c   1.000
_cell.angle_alpha   90.00
_cell.angle_beta   90.00
_cell.angle_gamma   90.00
#
_symmetry.space_group_name_H-M   'P 1'
#
loop_
_entity.id
_entity.type
_entity.pdbx_description
1 polymer ?
#
loop_
_entity_poly.entity_id
_entity_poly.type
_entity_poly.pdbx_seq_one_letter_code
_entity_poly.pdbx_strand_id
1 'polypeptide(L)'
;MPIVQQGAINTTALIVPDLYVQIVPPQVLLLNGVPTDIIGMVGTASWGPVGEPTIVGNMSDYAANFGPVMPRKYDMGTQVATAVQQGAGNFVCVRVTDGTDTAASLTVLGGVTFTAIYTGSLGNQLSIIFSAGSAASTWRVTIAMPGQTPEVFNNIAGTGAAFWSNLADAVNNGNGPLRGQSQLVVATDLSADTNPIAGIFSFTSGTPGSDGVGTITAASLVGVDTLPRLGMYALRAQGCSLGLLADADDPTQWSTQTAFGLSESIYMILTGPAGDNIANAITVKAEAGVDSYAAKLMFGDWIYWSDQVNAI
;
A
#
# COMPACT_ATOMS: atom_id res chain seq x y z
N MET A 1 -33.88 -19.55 -53.28
CA MET A 1 -33.35 -18.28 -52.81
C MET A 1 -32.51 -18.56 -51.57
N PRO A 2 -31.20 -18.34 -51.62
CA PRO A 2 -30.38 -18.65 -50.45
C PRO A 2 -30.79 -17.75 -49.29
N ILE A 3 -30.93 -18.33 -48.09
CA ILE A 3 -31.23 -17.61 -46.86
C ILE A 3 -29.88 -17.20 -46.23
N VAL A 4 -29.68 -15.91 -46.11
CA VAL A 4 -28.51 -15.34 -45.42
C VAL A 4 -28.97 -14.82 -44.04
N GLN A 5 -28.42 -15.34 -42.97
CA GLN A 5 -28.75 -14.93 -41.61
C GLN A 5 -27.50 -14.44 -40.89
N GLN A 6 -27.60 -13.32 -40.23
CA GLN A 6 -26.59 -12.80 -39.34
C GLN A 6 -26.83 -13.33 -37.92
N GLY A 7 -25.84 -14.01 -37.32
CA GLY A 7 -25.99 -14.66 -36.05
C GLY A 7 -26.10 -16.19 -36.12
N ALA A 8 -26.47 -16.85 -35.03
CA ALA A 8 -26.56 -18.30 -35.00
C ALA A 8 -27.75 -18.80 -35.82
N ILE A 9 -27.50 -19.73 -36.72
CA ILE A 9 -28.56 -20.40 -37.48
C ILE A 9 -29.27 -21.41 -36.58
N ASN A 10 -30.60 -21.33 -36.52
CA ASN A 10 -31.40 -22.34 -35.86
C ASN A 10 -31.50 -23.59 -36.72
N THR A 11 -30.65 -24.58 -36.45
CA THR A 11 -30.57 -25.82 -37.23
C THR A 11 -31.82 -26.67 -37.13
N THR A 12 -32.66 -26.48 -36.14
CA THR A 12 -33.93 -27.21 -35.99
C THR A 12 -35.07 -26.66 -36.85
N ALA A 13 -34.89 -25.46 -37.42
CA ALA A 13 -35.86 -24.83 -38.34
C ALA A 13 -35.54 -25.04 -39.82
N LEU A 14 -34.46 -25.75 -40.15
CA LEU A 14 -34.02 -26.02 -41.53
C LEU A 14 -34.75 -27.24 -42.08
N ILE A 15 -35.85 -27.03 -42.81
CA ILE A 15 -36.75 -28.10 -43.28
C ILE A 15 -36.48 -28.47 -44.72
N VAL A 16 -35.88 -27.60 -45.49
CA VAL A 16 -35.66 -27.78 -46.95
C VAL A 16 -34.16 -27.87 -47.25
N PRO A 17 -33.70 -28.86 -48.11
CA PRO A 17 -32.30 -28.87 -48.57
C PRO A 17 -32.02 -27.62 -49.43
N ASP A 18 -31.23 -26.68 -48.91
CA ASP A 18 -30.80 -25.46 -49.61
C ASP A 18 -29.43 -25.03 -49.06
N LEU A 19 -28.82 -24.03 -49.69
CA LEU A 19 -27.58 -23.42 -49.18
C LEU A 19 -27.92 -22.41 -48.07
N TYR A 20 -27.48 -22.73 -46.84
CA TYR A 20 -27.61 -21.85 -45.68
C TYR A 20 -26.25 -21.20 -45.38
N VAL A 21 -26.16 -19.90 -45.43
CA VAL A 21 -24.95 -19.11 -45.14
C VAL A 21 -25.07 -18.41 -43.82
N GLN A 22 -24.28 -18.77 -42.88
CA GLN A 22 -24.15 -18.09 -41.60
C GLN A 22 -22.94 -17.16 -41.62
N ILE A 23 -23.17 -15.86 -41.48
CA ILE A 23 -22.10 -14.89 -41.26
C ILE A 23 -21.85 -14.81 -39.75
N VAL A 24 -20.76 -15.43 -39.31
CA VAL A 24 -20.30 -15.32 -37.93
C VAL A 24 -19.31 -14.15 -37.91
N PRO A 25 -19.59 -13.09 -37.11
CA PRO A 25 -18.60 -12.07 -36.91
C PRO A 25 -17.34 -12.73 -36.33
N PRO A 26 -16.13 -12.33 -36.77
CA PRO A 26 -14.92 -12.86 -36.18
C PRO A 26 -14.97 -12.60 -34.67
N GLN A 27 -14.83 -13.65 -33.87
CA GLN A 27 -14.62 -13.48 -32.44
C GLN A 27 -13.29 -12.76 -32.28
N VAL A 28 -13.37 -11.47 -32.03
CA VAL A 28 -12.21 -10.72 -31.56
C VAL A 28 -11.93 -11.27 -30.15
N LEU A 29 -11.04 -12.24 -30.08
CA LEU A 29 -10.33 -12.49 -28.83
C LEU A 29 -9.55 -11.19 -28.56
N LEU A 30 -10.10 -10.35 -27.69
CA LEU A 30 -9.30 -9.36 -27.02
C LEU A 30 -8.29 -10.18 -26.20
N LEU A 31 -7.13 -10.44 -26.77
CA LEU A 31 -5.94 -10.69 -26.00
C LEU A 31 -5.75 -9.38 -25.22
N ASN A 32 -6.23 -9.34 -23.99
CA ASN A 32 -5.77 -8.36 -23.04
C ASN A 32 -4.25 -8.51 -23.05
N GLY A 33 -3.56 -7.54 -23.64
CA GLY A 33 -2.10 -7.53 -23.65
C GLY A 33 -1.64 -7.62 -22.20
N VAL A 34 -0.53 -8.28 -21.96
CA VAL A 34 0.12 -8.24 -20.65
C VAL A 34 0.29 -6.77 -20.31
N PRO A 35 -0.20 -6.28 -19.16
CA PRO A 35 0.00 -4.90 -18.75
C PRO A 35 1.50 -4.61 -18.79
N THR A 36 1.92 -3.56 -19.48
CA THR A 36 3.35 -3.19 -19.60
C THR A 36 3.70 -1.96 -18.77
N ASP A 37 2.73 -1.46 -18.00
CA ASP A 37 2.80 -0.21 -17.26
C ASP A 37 2.65 -0.38 -15.74
N ILE A 38 2.55 -1.61 -15.23
CA ILE A 38 2.46 -1.86 -13.78
C ILE A 38 3.85 -1.94 -13.18
N ILE A 39 4.13 -1.04 -12.24
CA ILE A 39 5.43 -0.94 -11.58
C ILE A 39 5.33 -1.52 -10.16
N GLY A 40 6.07 -2.59 -9.90
CA GLY A 40 6.27 -3.12 -8.55
C GLY A 40 7.31 -2.30 -7.81
N MET A 41 6.91 -1.68 -6.70
CA MET A 41 7.77 -0.87 -5.85
C MET A 41 7.91 -1.52 -4.48
N VAL A 42 9.15 -1.64 -4.00
CA VAL A 42 9.44 -2.17 -2.66
C VAL A 42 10.27 -1.16 -1.88
N GLY A 43 9.83 -0.82 -0.69
CA GLY A 43 10.55 0.14 0.13
C GLY A 43 9.92 0.34 1.50
N THR A 44 10.41 1.33 2.23
CA THR A 44 9.88 1.71 3.55
C THR A 44 8.83 2.80 3.43
N ALA A 45 7.92 2.86 4.39
CA ALA A 45 6.89 3.89 4.49
C ALA A 45 6.55 4.17 5.96
N SER A 46 5.87 5.28 6.24
CA SER A 46 5.51 5.69 7.62
C SER A 46 4.16 5.15 8.10
N TRP A 47 3.45 4.43 7.25
CA TRP A 47 2.12 3.87 7.52
C TRP A 47 1.84 2.69 6.59
N GLY A 48 0.73 1.98 6.80
CA GLY A 48 0.18 0.98 5.89
C GLY A 48 0.61 -0.45 6.18
N PRO A 49 0.03 -1.40 5.44
CA PRO A 49 0.29 -2.83 5.65
C PRO A 49 1.74 -3.18 5.34
N VAL A 50 2.33 -4.08 6.14
CA VAL A 50 3.71 -4.56 5.98
C VAL A 50 3.70 -5.87 5.20
N GLY A 51 4.51 -5.96 4.16
CA GLY A 51 4.66 -7.16 3.35
C GLY A 51 3.48 -7.48 2.41
N GLU A 52 2.44 -6.64 2.40
CA GLU A 52 1.25 -6.85 1.57
C GLU A 52 1.29 -5.98 0.31
N PRO A 53 1.09 -6.55 -0.89
CA PRO A 53 1.00 -5.78 -2.12
C PRO A 53 -0.24 -4.88 -2.11
N THR A 54 -0.04 -3.59 -2.29
CA THR A 54 -1.11 -2.58 -2.30
C THR A 54 -1.08 -1.80 -3.61
N ILE A 55 -2.22 -1.69 -4.28
CA ILE A 55 -2.34 -0.95 -5.54
C ILE A 55 -2.40 0.56 -5.25
N VAL A 56 -1.60 1.32 -5.98
CA VAL A 56 -1.51 2.79 -5.89
C VAL A 56 -1.56 3.37 -7.29
N GLY A 57 -2.47 4.30 -7.54
CA GLY A 57 -2.64 4.94 -8.84
C GLY A 57 -1.96 6.33 -8.95
N ASN A 58 -1.74 6.99 -7.83
CA ASN A 58 -1.21 8.36 -7.79
C ASN A 58 -0.67 8.70 -6.40
N MET A 59 -0.09 9.90 -6.22
CA MET A 59 0.46 10.33 -4.92
C MET A 59 -0.58 10.52 -3.82
N SER A 60 -1.82 10.83 -4.17
CA SER A 60 -2.91 10.91 -3.17
C SER A 60 -3.24 9.52 -2.61
N ASP A 61 -3.31 8.51 -3.50
CA ASP A 61 -3.52 7.12 -3.09
C ASP A 61 -2.32 6.59 -2.30
N TYR A 62 -1.10 6.98 -2.71
CA TYR A 62 0.10 6.64 -1.94
C TYR A 62 0.03 7.20 -0.52
N ALA A 63 -0.25 8.50 -0.39
CA ALA A 63 -0.35 9.16 0.91
C ALA A 63 -1.47 8.56 1.79
N ALA A 64 -2.57 8.15 1.18
CA ALA A 64 -3.67 7.49 1.90
C ALA A 64 -3.27 6.10 2.43
N ASN A 65 -2.50 5.32 1.67
CA ASN A 65 -2.14 3.95 2.05
C ASN A 65 -0.83 3.85 2.84
N PHE A 66 0.14 4.74 2.58
CA PHE A 66 1.52 4.61 3.09
C PHE A 66 2.04 5.85 3.83
N GLY A 67 1.24 6.92 3.84
CA GLY A 67 1.63 8.19 4.44
C GLY A 67 2.45 9.09 3.52
N PRO A 68 3.02 10.18 4.05
CA PRO A 68 3.81 11.13 3.26
C PRO A 68 5.14 10.52 2.82
N VAL A 69 5.76 11.14 1.82
CA VAL A 69 7.16 10.89 1.44
C VAL A 69 8.07 11.25 2.61
N MET A 70 9.04 10.39 2.91
CA MET A 70 9.94 10.57 4.05
C MET A 70 11.38 10.82 3.56
N PRO A 71 12.12 11.79 4.14
CA PRO A 71 13.48 12.12 3.76
C PRO A 71 14.48 11.10 4.30
N ARG A 72 14.47 9.90 3.75
CA ARG A 72 15.34 8.79 4.17
C ARG A 72 15.69 7.87 3.00
N LYS A 73 16.78 7.12 3.15
CA LYS A 73 17.14 6.04 2.24
C LYS A 73 16.07 4.93 2.30
N TYR A 74 15.88 4.25 1.20
CA TYR A 74 14.88 3.19 1.03
C TYR A 74 13.41 3.65 1.13
N ASP A 75 13.17 4.97 1.02
CA ASP A 75 11.80 5.48 1.04
C ASP A 75 11.08 5.18 -0.27
N MET A 76 9.99 4.42 -0.16
CA MET A 76 9.18 4.05 -1.32
C MET A 76 8.46 5.27 -1.92
N GLY A 77 8.05 6.22 -1.08
CA GLY A 77 7.33 7.42 -1.48
C GLY A 77 8.12 8.29 -2.43
N THR A 78 9.43 8.43 -2.22
CA THR A 78 10.33 9.17 -3.10
C THR A 78 10.35 8.58 -4.51
N GLN A 79 10.41 7.25 -4.61
CA GLN A 79 10.45 6.55 -5.90
C GLN A 79 9.11 6.64 -6.63
N VAL A 80 7.99 6.45 -5.91
CA VAL A 80 6.64 6.63 -6.48
C VAL A 80 6.44 8.06 -6.96
N ALA A 81 6.80 9.06 -6.15
CA ALA A 81 6.66 10.47 -6.52
C ALA A 81 7.44 10.82 -7.79
N THR A 82 8.69 10.36 -7.89
CA THR A 82 9.53 10.56 -9.07
C THR A 82 8.92 9.90 -10.31
N ALA A 83 8.41 8.67 -10.19
CA ALA A 83 7.77 7.96 -11.29
C ALA A 83 6.47 8.64 -11.73
N VAL A 84 5.64 9.11 -10.79
CA VAL A 84 4.40 9.86 -11.09
C VAL A 84 4.72 11.16 -11.83
N GLN A 85 5.78 11.87 -11.46
CA GLN A 85 6.23 13.07 -12.19
C GLN A 85 6.61 12.78 -13.65
N GLN A 86 7.02 11.54 -13.95
CA GLN A 86 7.32 11.08 -15.30
C GLN A 86 6.09 10.47 -16.02
N GLY A 87 4.91 10.51 -15.40
CA GLY A 87 3.64 10.08 -15.98
C GLY A 87 3.24 8.62 -15.68
N ALA A 88 3.93 7.93 -14.77
CA ALA A 88 3.50 6.62 -14.31
C ALA A 88 2.25 6.73 -13.41
N GLY A 89 1.32 5.78 -13.52
CA GLY A 89 0.05 5.81 -12.79
C GLY A 89 -0.45 4.46 -12.30
N ASN A 90 0.37 3.40 -12.40
CA ASN A 90 0.00 2.06 -11.97
C ASN A 90 1.13 1.44 -11.15
N PHE A 91 0.94 1.37 -9.85
CA PHE A 91 1.95 0.81 -8.94
C PHE A 91 1.36 -0.30 -8.10
N VAL A 92 2.18 -1.30 -7.81
CA VAL A 92 1.99 -2.28 -6.74
C VAL A 92 3.09 -2.05 -5.72
N CYS A 93 2.72 -1.48 -4.58
CA CYS A 93 3.63 -1.06 -3.54
C CYS A 93 3.69 -2.11 -2.41
N VAL A 94 4.89 -2.44 -1.95
CA VAL A 94 5.13 -3.35 -0.83
C VAL A 94 5.99 -2.66 0.21
N ARG A 95 5.40 -2.43 1.40
CA ARG A 95 6.13 -1.87 2.54
C ARG A 95 6.97 -2.93 3.22
N VAL A 96 8.22 -2.56 3.55
CA VAL A 96 9.16 -3.40 4.30
C VAL A 96 9.54 -2.71 5.59
N THR A 97 9.69 -3.49 6.66
CA THR A 97 10.21 -3.07 7.97
C THR A 97 11.32 -4.00 8.42
N ASP A 98 12.06 -3.62 9.44
CA ASP A 98 13.11 -4.45 10.06
C ASP A 98 12.58 -5.33 11.22
N GLY A 99 11.25 -5.37 11.40
CA GLY A 99 10.59 -6.11 12.47
C GLY A 99 10.57 -5.39 13.83
N THR A 100 11.06 -4.15 13.90
CA THR A 100 10.99 -3.31 15.10
C THR A 100 9.89 -2.25 15.01
N ASP A 101 9.07 -2.32 13.97
CA ASP A 101 7.93 -1.45 13.78
C ASP A 101 6.86 -1.67 14.87
N THR A 102 6.26 -0.58 15.32
CA THR A 102 5.23 -0.59 16.36
C THR A 102 4.04 0.27 15.95
N ALA A 103 2.86 -0.11 16.40
CA ALA A 103 1.66 0.70 16.25
C ALA A 103 1.58 1.74 17.37
N ALA A 104 1.19 2.96 17.03
CA ALA A 104 0.88 3.98 18.03
C ALA A 104 -0.35 3.59 18.84
N SER A 105 -0.37 3.89 20.14
CA SER A 105 -1.54 3.66 20.97
C SER A 105 -1.77 4.78 21.98
N LEU A 106 -3.05 4.99 22.33
CA LEU A 106 -3.48 6.02 23.26
C LEU A 106 -4.60 5.49 24.17
N THR A 107 -4.38 5.55 25.47
CA THR A 107 -5.44 5.28 26.45
C THR A 107 -6.13 6.58 26.83
N VAL A 108 -7.44 6.63 26.60
CA VAL A 108 -8.27 7.81 26.90
C VAL A 108 -9.03 7.60 28.22
N LEU A 109 -8.78 8.48 29.20
CA LEU A 109 -9.44 8.52 30.50
C LEU A 109 -9.46 7.19 31.26
N GLY A 110 -8.55 6.29 30.96
CA GLY A 110 -8.54 4.93 31.51
C GLY A 110 -9.68 4.03 31.04
N GLY A 111 -10.56 4.51 30.14
CA GLY A 111 -11.76 3.79 29.70
C GLY A 111 -11.55 2.94 28.45
N VAL A 112 -10.79 3.44 27.51
CA VAL A 112 -10.53 2.75 26.24
C VAL A 112 -9.10 3.01 25.77
N THR A 113 -8.47 1.99 25.22
CA THR A 113 -7.20 2.13 24.49
C THR A 113 -7.46 2.05 23.00
N PHE A 114 -7.10 3.10 22.27
CA PHE A 114 -7.06 3.10 20.80
C PHE A 114 -5.66 2.72 20.34
N THR A 115 -5.58 1.76 19.47
CA THR A 115 -4.33 1.34 18.83
C THR A 115 -4.44 1.56 17.32
N ALA A 116 -3.46 2.20 16.72
CA ALA A 116 -3.41 2.40 15.27
C ALA A 116 -3.46 1.05 14.55
N ILE A 117 -4.22 0.97 13.44
CA ILE A 117 -4.42 -0.29 12.71
C ILE A 117 -3.13 -0.77 12.03
N TYR A 118 -2.25 0.17 11.67
CA TYR A 118 -0.94 -0.12 11.11
C TYR A 118 0.17 0.43 12.00
N THR A 119 1.32 -0.21 11.91
CA THR A 119 2.56 0.28 12.50
C THR A 119 3.06 1.51 11.75
N GLY A 120 3.84 2.35 12.43
CA GLY A 120 4.49 3.48 11.79
C GLY A 120 4.30 4.81 12.51
N SER A 121 5.19 5.73 12.18
CA SER A 121 5.26 7.06 12.81
C SER A 121 4.07 7.96 12.47
N LEU A 122 3.38 7.74 11.34
CA LEU A 122 2.19 8.52 11.00
C LEU A 122 1.06 8.29 12.01
N GLY A 123 0.97 7.10 12.59
CA GLY A 123 0.01 6.80 13.67
C GLY A 123 0.12 7.73 14.88
N ASN A 124 1.29 8.32 15.12
CA ASN A 124 1.51 9.29 16.21
C ASN A 124 0.74 10.60 16.00
N GLN A 125 0.29 10.87 14.79
CA GLN A 125 -0.47 12.08 14.43
C GLN A 125 -1.98 11.87 14.51
N LEU A 126 -2.44 10.69 14.90
CA LEU A 126 -3.85 10.41 15.17
C LEU A 126 -4.34 11.28 16.33
N SER A 127 -5.61 11.68 16.24
CA SER A 127 -6.31 12.38 17.30
C SER A 127 -7.73 11.87 17.46
N ILE A 128 -8.20 11.78 18.69
CA ILE A 128 -9.54 11.38 19.05
C ILE A 128 -10.26 12.59 19.67
N ILE A 129 -11.38 12.98 19.10
CA ILE A 129 -12.14 14.16 19.51
C ILE A 129 -13.48 13.71 20.07
N PHE A 130 -13.75 14.04 21.33
CA PHE A 130 -15.01 13.78 22.01
C PHE A 130 -15.85 15.08 22.04
N SER A 131 -17.08 14.98 21.60
CA SER A 131 -18.07 16.07 21.62
C SER A 131 -19.47 15.52 21.86
N ALA A 132 -20.44 16.42 22.13
CA ALA A 132 -21.84 16.02 22.25
C ALA A 132 -22.35 15.36 20.95
N GLY A 133 -23.10 14.30 21.08
CA GLY A 133 -23.78 13.64 19.97
C GLY A 133 -24.96 14.46 19.43
N SER A 134 -25.52 14.07 18.29
CA SER A 134 -26.69 14.72 17.73
C SER A 134 -27.99 14.38 18.49
N ALA A 135 -28.03 13.23 19.17
CA ALA A 135 -29.10 12.86 20.06
C ALA A 135 -28.79 13.27 21.52
N ALA A 136 -29.83 13.55 22.31
CA ALA A 136 -29.65 13.91 23.71
C ALA A 136 -28.97 12.79 24.50
N SER A 137 -28.11 13.16 25.44
CA SER A 137 -27.37 12.23 26.32
C SER A 137 -26.49 11.20 25.56
N THR A 138 -26.00 11.56 24.38
CA THR A 138 -25.08 10.74 23.60
C THR A 138 -23.80 11.49 23.29
N TRP A 139 -22.77 10.75 22.85
CA TRP A 139 -21.47 11.28 22.49
C TRP A 139 -21.19 11.08 21.00
N ARG A 140 -20.40 11.99 20.47
CA ARG A 140 -19.81 11.91 19.14
C ARG A 140 -18.30 11.81 19.31
N VAL A 141 -17.75 10.76 18.71
CA VAL A 141 -16.31 10.53 18.69
C VAL A 141 -15.83 10.64 17.25
N THR A 142 -14.85 11.51 17.03
CA THR A 142 -14.22 11.70 15.72
C THR A 142 -12.77 11.26 15.80
N ILE A 143 -12.36 10.37 14.91
CA ILE A 143 -10.98 9.91 14.76
C ILE A 143 -10.42 10.61 13.52
N ALA A 144 -9.34 11.35 13.69
CA ALA A 144 -8.72 12.11 12.61
C ALA A 144 -7.24 11.81 12.49
N MET A 145 -6.77 11.71 11.26
CA MET A 145 -5.37 11.57 10.90
C MET A 145 -5.08 12.53 9.73
N PRO A 146 -3.93 13.23 9.71
CA PRO A 146 -3.56 14.09 8.59
C PRO A 146 -3.57 13.33 7.26
N GLY A 147 -4.12 13.97 6.21
CA GLY A 147 -4.23 13.36 4.89
C GLY A 147 -5.35 12.33 4.71
N GLN A 148 -6.10 12.01 5.78
CA GLN A 148 -7.21 11.06 5.74
C GLN A 148 -8.55 11.76 6.04
N THR A 149 -9.63 11.19 5.50
CA THR A 149 -10.99 11.65 5.85
C THR A 149 -11.29 11.27 7.30
N PRO A 150 -11.67 12.25 8.17
CA PRO A 150 -12.00 11.94 9.55
C PRO A 150 -13.17 10.96 9.68
N GLU A 151 -13.03 10.03 10.59
CA GLU A 151 -14.04 9.03 10.91
C GLU A 151 -14.92 9.53 12.04
N VAL A 152 -16.25 9.46 11.88
CA VAL A 152 -17.21 9.97 12.85
C VAL A 152 -18.11 8.86 13.34
N PHE A 153 -18.07 8.60 14.64
CA PHE A 153 -18.97 7.70 15.36
C PHE A 153 -19.90 8.55 16.21
N ASN A 154 -21.16 8.68 15.79
CA ASN A 154 -22.12 9.59 16.39
C ASN A 154 -23.14 8.82 17.24
N ASN A 155 -23.69 9.51 18.25
CA ASN A 155 -24.74 8.96 19.10
C ASN A 155 -24.33 7.72 19.91
N ILE A 156 -23.10 7.67 20.38
CA ILE A 156 -22.65 6.64 21.33
C ILE A 156 -23.34 6.90 22.67
N ALA A 157 -24.16 5.98 23.10
CA ALA A 157 -24.92 6.07 24.35
C ALA A 157 -24.13 5.45 25.54
N GLY A 158 -24.57 5.74 26.74
CA GLY A 158 -24.03 5.14 27.96
C GLY A 158 -23.25 6.12 28.83
N THR A 159 -22.93 5.66 30.03
CA THR A 159 -22.09 6.33 31.03
C THR A 159 -21.16 5.31 31.66
N GLY A 160 -20.02 5.75 32.20
CA GLY A 160 -19.07 4.85 32.82
C GLY A 160 -18.65 3.71 31.88
N ALA A 161 -18.50 2.51 32.42
CA ALA A 161 -18.09 1.31 31.67
C ALA A 161 -18.97 1.00 30.45
N ALA A 162 -20.29 1.25 30.53
CA ALA A 162 -21.20 1.00 29.42
C ALA A 162 -20.92 1.92 28.20
N PHE A 163 -20.47 3.16 28.44
CA PHE A 163 -20.07 4.06 27.36
C PHE A 163 -18.83 3.52 26.64
N TRP A 164 -17.80 3.11 27.38
CA TRP A 164 -16.55 2.65 26.80
C TRP A 164 -16.74 1.36 26.00
N SER A 165 -17.58 0.44 26.51
CA SER A 165 -17.93 -0.79 25.77
C SER A 165 -18.66 -0.48 24.48
N ASN A 166 -19.68 0.40 24.50
CA ASN A 166 -20.40 0.84 23.31
C ASN A 166 -19.50 1.55 22.30
N LEU A 167 -18.56 2.36 22.78
CA LEU A 167 -17.58 3.03 21.93
C LEU A 167 -16.64 2.04 21.26
N ALA A 168 -16.09 1.09 22.02
CA ALA A 168 -15.21 0.06 21.46
C ALA A 168 -15.94 -0.80 20.43
N ASP A 169 -17.18 -1.18 20.70
CA ASP A 169 -18.01 -1.92 19.75
C ASP A 169 -18.28 -1.10 18.47
N ALA A 170 -18.65 0.17 18.62
CA ALA A 170 -18.89 1.07 17.48
C ALA A 170 -17.65 1.26 16.60
N VAL A 171 -16.48 1.39 17.20
CA VAL A 171 -15.21 1.56 16.47
C VAL A 171 -14.82 0.26 15.75
N ASN A 172 -14.94 -0.88 16.40
CA ASN A 172 -14.46 -2.16 15.87
C ASN A 172 -15.45 -2.83 14.90
N ASN A 173 -16.76 -2.66 15.11
CA ASN A 173 -17.81 -3.35 14.34
C ASN A 173 -18.67 -2.39 13.51
N GLY A 174 -18.52 -1.10 13.74
CA GLY A 174 -19.31 -0.06 13.08
C GLY A 174 -20.46 0.44 13.93
N ASN A 175 -20.97 1.63 13.59
CA ASN A 175 -22.03 2.31 14.29
C ASN A 175 -23.24 2.53 13.36
N GLY A 176 -24.09 1.54 13.30
CA GLY A 176 -25.29 1.54 12.47
C GLY A 176 -25.00 1.29 10.96
N PRO A 177 -26.04 1.39 10.11
CA PRO A 177 -25.95 0.99 8.71
C PRO A 177 -25.10 1.94 7.84
N LEU A 178 -24.78 3.13 8.32
CA LEU A 178 -24.08 4.18 7.55
C LEU A 178 -22.60 4.30 7.92
N ARG A 179 -22.17 3.75 9.04
CA ARG A 179 -20.78 3.81 9.50
C ARG A 179 -20.27 2.40 9.78
N GLY A 180 -19.36 1.92 8.93
CA GLY A 180 -18.63 0.67 9.16
C GLY A 180 -17.57 0.83 10.27
N GLN A 181 -16.80 -0.22 10.49
CA GLN A 181 -15.65 -0.23 11.40
C GLN A 181 -14.62 0.85 11.05
N SER A 182 -13.82 1.25 12.04
CA SER A 182 -12.70 2.16 11.81
C SER A 182 -11.65 1.53 10.88
N GLN A 183 -11.09 2.36 10.01
CA GLN A 183 -9.96 2.02 9.14
C GLN A 183 -8.65 2.63 9.65
N LEU A 184 -8.71 3.32 10.78
CA LEU A 184 -7.56 4.03 11.37
C LEU A 184 -7.11 3.41 12.68
N VAL A 185 -8.05 2.93 13.51
CA VAL A 185 -7.73 2.40 14.85
C VAL A 185 -8.59 1.19 15.21
N VAL A 186 -8.07 0.40 16.14
CA VAL A 186 -8.81 -0.61 16.89
C VAL A 186 -8.97 -0.11 18.32
N ALA A 187 -10.15 -0.31 18.93
CA ALA A 187 -10.45 0.12 20.29
C ALA A 187 -10.53 -1.09 21.23
N THR A 188 -9.85 -1.01 22.37
CA THR A 188 -9.93 -2.01 23.45
C THR A 188 -10.58 -1.39 24.66
N ASP A 189 -11.74 -1.90 25.07
CA ASP A 189 -12.43 -1.49 26.29
C ASP A 189 -11.64 -1.94 27.53
N LEU A 190 -11.43 -1.03 28.46
CA LEU A 190 -10.78 -1.28 29.76
C LEU A 190 -11.79 -1.42 30.90
N SER A 191 -13.08 -1.35 30.61
CA SER A 191 -14.19 -1.49 31.56
C SER A 191 -14.14 -0.53 32.75
N ALA A 192 -13.56 0.67 32.54
CA ALA A 192 -13.44 1.67 33.59
C ALA A 192 -14.78 2.38 33.87
N ASP A 193 -15.07 2.66 35.10
CA ASP A 193 -16.28 3.39 35.50
C ASP A 193 -16.06 4.92 35.53
N THR A 194 -15.33 5.43 34.54
CA THR A 194 -15.09 6.85 34.31
C THR A 194 -16.04 7.37 33.21
N ASN A 195 -16.55 8.59 33.39
CA ASN A 195 -17.37 9.20 32.35
C ASN A 195 -16.51 9.88 31.28
N PRO A 196 -16.95 9.88 30.00
CA PRO A 196 -16.29 10.64 28.97
C PRO A 196 -16.39 12.15 29.22
N ILE A 197 -15.38 12.88 28.78
CA ILE A 197 -15.38 14.36 28.79
C ILE A 197 -15.09 14.87 27.38
N ALA A 198 -15.67 16.01 27.03
CA ALA A 198 -15.38 16.66 25.75
C ALA A 198 -13.92 17.12 25.71
N GLY A 199 -13.27 16.90 24.59
CA GLY A 199 -11.85 17.27 24.42
C GLY A 199 -11.22 16.62 23.23
N ILE A 200 -9.96 16.99 23.00
CA ILE A 200 -9.09 16.41 21.98
C ILE A 200 -7.99 15.61 22.68
N PHE A 201 -7.86 14.35 22.30
CA PHE A 201 -6.85 13.44 22.82
C PHE A 201 -5.91 13.06 21.68
N SER A 202 -4.64 13.45 21.79
CA SER A 202 -3.63 13.22 20.76
C SER A 202 -2.78 11.99 21.07
N PHE A 203 -2.50 11.18 20.06
CA PHE A 203 -1.59 10.03 20.16
C PHE A 203 -0.15 10.43 20.53
N THR A 204 0.22 11.70 20.37
CA THR A 204 1.52 12.22 20.84
C THR A 204 1.73 12.06 22.36
N SER A 205 0.66 11.93 23.12
CA SER A 205 0.71 11.68 24.57
C SER A 205 0.65 10.20 24.96
N GLY A 206 0.52 9.32 23.99
CA GLY A 206 0.44 7.86 24.19
C GLY A 206 1.77 7.15 23.96
N THR A 207 1.68 5.84 23.64
CA THR A 207 2.84 5.06 23.21
C THR A 207 3.10 5.30 21.73
N PRO A 208 4.30 5.74 21.34
CA PRO A 208 4.58 6.09 19.95
C PRO A 208 4.70 4.84 19.05
N GLY A 209 4.22 4.98 17.83
CA GLY A 209 4.49 4.07 16.73
C GLY A 209 5.86 4.33 16.10
N SER A 210 6.43 3.28 15.53
CA SER A 210 7.73 3.29 14.84
C SER A 210 7.61 2.66 13.46
N ASP A 211 8.37 3.20 12.49
CA ASP A 211 8.38 2.71 11.11
C ASP A 211 9.17 1.39 10.94
N GLY A 212 10.04 1.03 11.90
CA GLY A 212 10.91 -0.14 11.79
C GLY A 212 11.91 -0.02 10.62
N VAL A 213 12.71 1.05 10.63
CA VAL A 213 13.63 1.33 9.50
C VAL A 213 15.10 1.42 9.91
N GLY A 214 15.39 1.20 11.17
CA GLY A 214 16.74 1.42 11.73
C GLY A 214 17.83 0.51 11.15
N THR A 215 17.47 -0.70 10.70
CA THR A 215 18.42 -1.70 10.19
C THR A 215 18.06 -2.20 8.78
N ILE A 216 17.24 -1.47 8.03
CA ILE A 216 16.88 -1.81 6.65
C ILE A 216 18.12 -1.75 5.76
N THR A 217 18.26 -2.78 4.90
CA THR A 217 19.31 -2.91 3.89
C THR A 217 18.68 -3.31 2.54
N ALA A 218 19.46 -3.31 1.48
CA ALA A 218 19.00 -3.83 0.18
C ALA A 218 18.52 -5.29 0.29
N ALA A 219 19.16 -6.11 1.13
CA ALA A 219 18.72 -7.49 1.39
C ALA A 219 17.35 -7.55 2.08
N SER A 220 17.03 -6.58 2.95
CA SER A 220 15.70 -6.49 3.56
C SER A 220 14.61 -6.19 2.51
N LEU A 221 14.93 -5.39 1.49
CA LEU A 221 14.01 -5.10 0.38
C LEU A 221 13.84 -6.30 -0.56
N VAL A 222 14.89 -7.10 -0.75
CA VAL A 222 14.78 -8.38 -1.46
C VAL A 222 13.85 -9.33 -0.70
N GLY A 223 14.01 -9.43 0.62
CA GLY A 223 13.14 -10.21 1.48
C GLY A 223 13.30 -11.72 1.35
N VAL A 224 12.22 -12.45 1.58
CA VAL A 224 12.20 -13.93 1.59
C VAL A 224 11.02 -14.50 0.81
N ASP A 225 11.25 -15.64 0.13
CA ASP A 225 10.25 -16.35 -0.71
C ASP A 225 9.42 -17.39 0.07
N THR A 226 9.54 -17.44 1.39
CA THR A 226 8.69 -18.30 2.22
C THR A 226 7.38 -17.58 2.58
N LEU A 227 6.26 -18.33 2.70
CA LEU A 227 4.97 -17.75 3.07
C LEU A 227 4.93 -17.39 4.58
N PRO A 228 4.45 -16.20 4.94
CA PRO A 228 4.09 -15.08 4.05
C PRO A 228 5.34 -14.48 3.39
N ARG A 229 5.26 -14.22 2.06
CA ARG A 229 6.36 -13.62 1.31
C ARG A 229 6.60 -12.18 1.76
N LEU A 230 7.86 -11.78 1.83
CA LEU A 230 8.26 -10.43 2.23
C LEU A 230 9.16 -9.79 1.17
N GLY A 231 9.18 -8.46 1.16
CA GLY A 231 10.02 -7.69 0.24
C GLY A 231 9.62 -7.91 -1.23
N MET A 232 10.60 -8.02 -2.09
CA MET A 232 10.42 -8.23 -3.54
C MET A 232 9.56 -9.46 -3.85
N TYR A 233 9.67 -10.52 -3.07
CA TYR A 233 8.92 -11.75 -3.31
C TYR A 233 7.41 -11.59 -3.10
N ALA A 234 6.96 -10.57 -2.38
CA ALA A 234 5.54 -10.26 -2.28
C ALA A 234 4.94 -9.76 -3.61
N LEU A 235 5.76 -9.29 -4.56
CA LEU A 235 5.33 -8.91 -5.91
C LEU A 235 5.01 -10.11 -6.82
N ARG A 236 5.29 -11.34 -6.38
CA ARG A 236 5.01 -12.54 -7.15
C ARG A 236 3.54 -12.68 -7.49
N ALA A 237 3.24 -12.95 -8.75
CA ALA A 237 1.89 -13.08 -9.29
C ALA A 237 1.00 -11.79 -9.19
N GLN A 238 1.59 -10.62 -8.96
CA GLN A 238 0.86 -9.34 -8.93
C GLN A 238 0.70 -8.69 -10.32
N GLY A 239 1.24 -9.31 -11.37
CA GLY A 239 1.14 -8.80 -12.74
C GLY A 239 2.02 -7.58 -13.03
N CYS A 240 3.03 -7.32 -12.22
CA CYS A 240 3.99 -6.26 -12.46
C CYS A 240 4.81 -6.54 -13.72
N SER A 241 5.06 -5.51 -14.51
CA SER A 241 5.95 -5.56 -15.69
C SER A 241 7.34 -4.97 -15.41
N LEU A 242 7.40 -4.02 -14.48
CA LEU A 242 8.64 -3.42 -13.99
C LEU A 242 8.77 -3.67 -12.50
N GLY A 243 9.99 -3.83 -12.01
CA GLY A 243 10.30 -3.99 -10.59
C GLY A 243 11.42 -3.07 -10.14
N LEU A 244 11.22 -2.38 -9.03
CA LEU A 244 12.18 -1.48 -8.44
C LEU A 244 12.20 -1.65 -6.92
N LEU A 245 13.40 -1.78 -6.36
CA LEU A 245 13.64 -1.73 -4.93
C LEU A 245 14.23 -0.35 -4.60
N ALA A 246 13.55 0.40 -3.73
CA ALA A 246 13.92 1.77 -3.42
C ALA A 246 15.37 1.83 -2.91
N ASP A 247 16.24 2.59 -3.62
CA ASP A 247 17.63 2.83 -3.25
C ASP A 247 18.46 1.58 -2.89
N ALA A 248 18.12 0.42 -3.46
CA ALA A 248 18.80 -0.85 -3.19
C ALA A 248 20.14 -0.95 -3.93
N ASP A 249 21.15 -0.31 -3.39
CA ASP A 249 22.48 -0.07 -3.98
C ASP A 249 23.54 -1.15 -3.71
N ASP A 250 23.13 -2.31 -3.18
CA ASP A 250 24.05 -3.41 -2.88
C ASP A 250 24.20 -4.35 -4.08
N PRO A 251 25.39 -4.40 -4.74
CA PRO A 251 25.64 -5.25 -5.90
C PRO A 251 25.47 -6.75 -5.62
N THR A 252 25.63 -7.18 -4.38
CA THR A 252 25.48 -8.60 -4.02
C THR A 252 24.05 -9.10 -4.16
N GLN A 253 23.07 -8.19 -4.21
CA GLN A 253 21.65 -8.51 -4.35
C GLN A 253 21.18 -8.52 -5.81
N TRP A 254 21.99 -8.07 -6.78
CA TRP A 254 21.55 -7.94 -8.17
C TRP A 254 21.27 -9.29 -8.84
N SER A 255 22.04 -10.34 -8.55
CA SER A 255 21.79 -11.66 -9.08
C SER A 255 20.42 -12.21 -8.64
N THR A 256 20.06 -12.02 -7.37
CA THR A 256 18.77 -12.44 -6.81
C THR A 256 17.61 -11.65 -7.43
N GLN A 257 17.76 -10.33 -7.56
CA GLN A 257 16.74 -9.48 -8.21
C GLN A 257 16.54 -9.88 -9.68
N THR A 258 17.63 -10.14 -10.40
CA THR A 258 17.58 -10.56 -11.79
C THR A 258 16.94 -11.95 -11.95
N ALA A 259 17.29 -12.91 -11.08
CA ALA A 259 16.68 -14.23 -11.08
C ALA A 259 15.15 -14.15 -10.80
N PHE A 260 14.73 -13.31 -9.89
CA PHE A 260 13.32 -13.03 -9.63
C PHE A 260 12.64 -12.44 -10.88
N GLY A 261 13.25 -11.42 -11.50
CA GLY A 261 12.73 -10.81 -12.72
C GLY A 261 12.53 -11.83 -13.84
N LEU A 262 13.50 -12.74 -14.03
CA LEU A 262 13.39 -13.84 -15.01
C LEU A 262 12.26 -14.82 -14.68
N SER A 263 12.11 -15.20 -13.40
CA SER A 263 11.08 -16.16 -12.98
C SER A 263 9.66 -15.62 -13.08
N GLU A 264 9.48 -14.32 -12.80
CA GLU A 264 8.16 -13.67 -12.76
C GLU A 264 7.83 -12.87 -14.03
N SER A 265 8.75 -12.83 -15.00
CA SER A 265 8.63 -11.99 -16.21
C SER A 265 8.54 -10.49 -15.89
N ILE A 266 9.26 -10.06 -14.86
CA ILE A 266 9.36 -8.65 -14.41
C ILE A 266 10.70 -8.09 -14.87
N TYR A 267 10.69 -6.94 -15.53
CA TYR A 267 11.92 -6.23 -15.87
C TYR A 267 12.43 -5.44 -14.68
N MET A 268 13.57 -5.85 -14.11
CA MET A 268 14.11 -5.25 -12.89
C MET A 268 15.00 -4.04 -13.20
N ILE A 269 14.80 -2.97 -12.47
CA ILE A 269 15.68 -1.80 -12.48
C ILE A 269 16.60 -1.88 -11.26
N LEU A 270 17.87 -2.12 -11.51
CA LEU A 270 18.90 -2.28 -10.49
C LEU A 270 19.62 -0.95 -10.26
N THR A 271 19.93 -0.65 -9.02
CA THR A 271 20.60 0.60 -8.61
C THR A 271 22.08 0.34 -8.30
N GLY A 272 22.98 1.17 -8.84
CA GLY A 272 24.40 1.12 -8.54
C GLY A 272 24.74 1.79 -7.19
N PRO A 273 25.92 1.51 -6.62
CA PRO A 273 26.36 2.10 -5.37
C PRO A 273 26.38 3.63 -5.39
N ALA A 274 26.03 4.24 -4.27
CA ALA A 274 26.09 5.70 -4.12
C ALA A 274 27.53 6.22 -4.12
N GLY A 275 27.75 7.36 -4.79
CA GLY A 275 29.09 8.00 -4.84
C GLY A 275 30.10 7.28 -5.72
N ASP A 276 29.64 6.40 -6.61
CA ASP A 276 30.49 5.63 -7.49
C ASP A 276 31.01 6.48 -8.67
N ASN A 277 32.17 6.11 -9.18
CA ASN A 277 32.74 6.69 -10.40
C ASN A 277 32.76 5.67 -11.54
N ILE A 278 32.99 6.12 -12.78
CA ILE A 278 32.91 5.25 -13.97
C ILE A 278 33.86 4.03 -13.88
N ALA A 279 35.07 4.24 -13.38
CA ALA A 279 36.05 3.16 -13.27
C ALA A 279 35.62 2.12 -12.24
N ASN A 280 35.13 2.56 -11.09
CA ASN A 280 34.65 1.66 -10.05
C ASN A 280 33.33 0.95 -10.48
N ALA A 281 32.41 1.65 -11.17
CA ALA A 281 31.20 1.08 -11.72
C ALA A 281 31.48 -0.12 -12.66
N ILE A 282 32.51 -0.02 -13.49
CA ILE A 282 32.96 -1.13 -14.37
C ILE A 282 33.42 -2.33 -13.52
N THR A 283 34.22 -2.06 -12.47
CA THR A 283 34.73 -3.09 -11.56
C THR A 283 33.59 -3.79 -10.81
N VAL A 284 32.72 -3.02 -10.19
CA VAL A 284 31.56 -3.51 -9.43
C VAL A 284 30.63 -4.33 -10.31
N LYS A 285 30.36 -3.88 -11.55
CA LYS A 285 29.55 -4.64 -12.51
C LYS A 285 30.24 -5.94 -12.92
N ALA A 286 31.53 -5.93 -13.14
CA ALA A 286 32.31 -7.12 -13.50
C ALA A 286 32.33 -8.15 -12.35
N GLU A 287 32.57 -7.69 -11.12
CA GLU A 287 32.58 -8.53 -9.92
C GLU A 287 31.22 -9.14 -9.62
N ALA A 288 30.13 -8.38 -9.80
CA ALA A 288 28.77 -8.87 -9.62
C ALA A 288 28.40 -9.96 -10.63
N GLY A 289 29.05 -10.00 -11.79
CA GLY A 289 28.89 -11.06 -12.81
C GLY A 289 27.49 -11.16 -13.41
N VAL A 290 26.65 -10.13 -13.24
CA VAL A 290 25.27 -10.12 -13.70
C VAL A 290 25.20 -9.61 -15.13
N ASP A 291 24.68 -10.47 -16.04
CA ASP A 291 24.35 -10.11 -17.41
C ASP A 291 22.99 -10.75 -17.77
N SER A 292 21.99 -9.95 -18.04
CA SER A 292 20.64 -10.41 -18.27
C SER A 292 19.80 -9.41 -19.05
N TYR A 293 18.94 -9.95 -19.92
CA TYR A 293 17.92 -9.14 -20.61
C TYR A 293 16.72 -8.78 -19.70
N ALA A 294 16.60 -9.39 -18.53
CA ALA A 294 15.50 -9.14 -17.59
C ALA A 294 15.80 -8.02 -16.61
N ALA A 295 16.94 -7.34 -16.73
CA ALA A 295 17.30 -6.26 -15.83
C ALA A 295 18.06 -5.14 -16.55
N LYS A 296 17.93 -3.93 -16.04
CA LYS A 296 18.75 -2.78 -16.39
C LYS A 296 19.45 -2.23 -15.15
N LEU A 297 20.76 -2.21 -15.22
CA LEU A 297 21.58 -1.61 -14.18
C LEU A 297 21.76 -0.11 -14.46
N MET A 298 21.38 0.71 -13.49
CA MET A 298 21.51 2.16 -13.55
C MET A 298 22.69 2.59 -12.69
N PHE A 299 23.76 3.06 -13.34
CA PHE A 299 24.83 3.79 -12.71
C PHE A 299 24.68 5.27 -12.99
N GLY A 300 25.02 6.11 -12.04
CA GLY A 300 24.97 7.55 -12.18
C GLY A 300 25.16 8.24 -10.84
N ASP A 301 25.17 9.56 -10.88
CA ASP A 301 25.22 10.35 -9.67
C ASP A 301 23.91 10.19 -8.87
N TRP A 302 24.05 9.95 -7.59
CA TRP A 302 22.93 10.02 -6.66
C TRP A 302 22.62 11.49 -6.40
N ILE A 303 21.36 11.83 -6.50
CA ILE A 303 20.87 13.17 -6.22
C ILE A 303 19.83 13.11 -5.09
N TYR A 304 19.76 14.19 -4.32
CA TYR A 304 18.65 14.36 -3.39
C TYR A 304 17.43 14.80 -4.18
N TRP A 305 16.36 14.03 -4.05
CA TRP A 305 15.08 14.45 -4.57
C TRP A 305 14.51 15.57 -3.69
N SER A 306 13.92 16.58 -4.31
CA SER A 306 13.30 17.70 -3.60
C SER A 306 11.89 17.95 -4.15
N ASP A 307 10.92 17.97 -3.26
CA ASP A 307 9.57 18.43 -3.54
C ASP A 307 9.33 19.78 -2.84
N GLN A 308 9.38 20.85 -3.63
CA GLN A 308 9.19 22.20 -3.10
C GLN A 308 7.75 22.47 -2.66
N VAL A 309 6.76 21.74 -3.17
CA VAL A 309 5.35 21.88 -2.81
C VAL A 309 5.10 21.36 -1.39
N ASN A 310 5.71 20.22 -1.07
CA ASN A 310 5.56 19.57 0.24
C ASN A 310 6.74 19.88 1.19
N ALA A 311 7.66 20.72 0.77
CA ALA A 311 8.86 21.10 1.53
C ALA A 311 9.72 19.90 1.97
N ILE A 312 9.84 18.90 1.10
CA ILE A 312 10.62 17.67 1.32
C ILE A 312 11.90 17.71 0.47
#